data_af76e44a2bf8635d7308eaa1da2e0b91
#
_entry.id   af76e44a2bf8635d7308eaa1da2e0b91
#
_cell.length_a   1.000
_cell.length_b   1.000
_cell.length_c   1.000
_cell.angle_alpha   90.00
_cell.angle_beta   90.00
_cell.angle_gamma   90.00
#
_symmetry.space_group_name_H-M   'P 1'
#
loop_
_entity.id
_entity.type
_entity.pdbx_description
1 polymer ?
#
loop_
_entity_poly.entity_id
_entity_poly.type
_entity_poly.pdbx_seq_one_letter_code
_entity_poly.pdbx_strand_id
1 'polypeptide(L)'
;MLSKYWKAFEDFYLILGSCFTNNGPSAEHWCQLPFTYKGKTYSTCTYEESFDGRPWCSVKVDDMGHHVENEGNWGYCNDFCPIDFKGNLHLFLYPYMIE
;
A
#
# COMPACT_ATOMS: atom_id res chain seq x y z
N MET A 1 17.47 -23.50 12.96
CA MET A 1 17.86 -23.08 11.70
C MET A 1 17.68 -21.67 11.40
N LEU A 2 18.71 -21.10 10.91
CA LEU A 2 18.67 -19.71 10.55
C LEU A 2 17.62 -19.41 9.50
N SER A 3 17.52 -20.31 8.55
CA SER A 3 16.58 -20.08 7.45
C SER A 3 15.15 -19.98 7.95
N LYS A 4 14.87 -20.65 9.06
CA LYS A 4 13.53 -20.63 9.57
C LYS A 4 13.16 -19.27 10.14
N TYR A 5 14.03 -18.74 10.95
CA TYR A 5 13.78 -17.40 11.49
C TYR A 5 13.85 -16.37 10.43
N TRP A 6 14.78 -16.56 9.57
CA TRP A 6 14.96 -15.69 8.44
C TRP A 6 13.68 -15.62 7.65
N LYS A 7 13.08 -16.78 7.46
CA LYS A 7 11.89 -16.85 6.67
C LYS A 7 10.71 -16.16 7.33
N ALA A 8 10.58 -16.32 8.63
CA ALA A 8 9.51 -15.67 9.34
C ALA A 8 9.65 -14.16 9.24
N PHE A 9 10.87 -13.71 9.36
CA PHE A 9 11.14 -12.30 9.26
C PHE A 9 10.89 -11.81 7.85
N GLU A 10 11.29 -12.60 6.89
CA GLU A 10 11.07 -12.26 5.51
C GLU A 10 9.62 -12.30 5.12
N ASP A 11 8.86 -13.20 5.72
CA ASP A 11 7.44 -13.28 5.43
C ASP A 11 6.74 -12.00 5.84
N PHE A 12 7.13 -11.47 6.98
CA PHE A 12 6.58 -10.22 7.42
C PHE A 12 6.92 -9.12 6.44
N TYR A 13 8.16 -9.11 6.01
CA TYR A 13 8.64 -8.14 5.05
C TYR A 13 7.94 -8.31 3.72
N LEU A 14 7.74 -9.55 3.33
CA LEU A 14 7.08 -9.84 2.07
C LEU A 14 5.64 -9.41 2.06
N ILE A 15 4.97 -9.54 3.20
CA ILE A 15 3.59 -9.08 3.27
C ILE A 15 3.54 -7.59 2.99
N LEU A 16 4.45 -6.84 3.57
CA LEU A 16 4.52 -5.42 3.29
C LEU A 16 4.96 -5.17 1.87
N GLY A 17 5.92 -5.97 1.39
CA GLY A 17 6.41 -5.83 0.04
C GLY A 17 5.48 -6.39 -0.99
N SER A 18 4.46 -7.11 -0.55
CA SER A 18 3.49 -7.68 -1.47
C SER A 18 2.31 -6.75 -1.72
N CYS A 19 2.42 -5.54 -1.29
CA CYS A 19 1.37 -4.57 -1.52
C CYS A 19 1.44 -4.09 -2.96
N PHE A 20 0.50 -4.54 -3.75
CA PHE A 20 0.44 -4.13 -5.14
C PHE A 20 -1.01 -3.97 -5.55
N THR A 21 -1.20 -3.39 -6.72
CA THR A 21 -2.54 -3.14 -7.23
C THR A 21 -3.06 -4.41 -7.89
N ASN A 22 -4.36 -4.63 -7.75
CA ASN A 22 -4.98 -5.75 -8.44
C ASN A 22 -6.11 -5.32 -9.35
N ASN A 23 -6.30 -4.00 -9.48
CA ASN A 23 -7.35 -3.48 -10.32
C ASN A 23 -7.07 -2.01 -10.56
N GLY A 24 -7.87 -1.39 -11.42
CA GLY A 24 -7.73 0.02 -11.72
C GLY A 24 -6.84 0.26 -12.92
N PRO A 25 -6.51 1.52 -13.17
CA PRO A 25 -5.72 1.86 -14.36
C PRO A 25 -4.36 1.19 -14.43
N SER A 26 -3.70 1.01 -13.30
CA SER A 26 -2.41 0.35 -13.27
C SER A 26 -2.49 -0.87 -12.37
N ALA A 27 -3.14 -1.91 -12.87
CA ALA A 27 -3.24 -3.15 -12.12
C ALA A 27 -1.93 -3.90 -12.16
N GLU A 28 -1.70 -4.68 -11.11
CA GLU A 28 -0.54 -5.56 -11.02
C GLU A 28 0.77 -4.80 -11.03
N HIS A 29 0.79 -3.68 -10.33
CA HIS A 29 2.00 -2.91 -10.12
C HIS A 29 2.24 -2.77 -8.62
N TRP A 30 3.51 -2.67 -8.26
CA TRP A 30 3.86 -2.45 -6.86
C TRP A 30 3.42 -1.07 -6.43
N CYS A 31 2.80 -0.99 -5.27
CA CYS A 31 2.50 0.30 -4.68
C CYS A 31 3.81 0.98 -4.28
N GLN A 32 3.91 2.26 -4.58
CA GLN A 32 5.07 3.06 -4.22
C GLN A 32 4.75 3.76 -2.91
N LEU A 33 5.14 3.14 -1.81
CA LEU A 33 4.85 3.68 -0.49
C LEU A 33 6.16 4.05 0.18
N PRO A 34 6.23 5.22 0.79
CA PRO A 34 5.21 6.24 0.87
C PRO A 34 5.11 7.05 -0.41
N PHE A 35 3.97 7.69 -0.62
CA PHE A 35 3.83 8.61 -1.72
C PHE A 35 3.12 9.87 -1.20
N THR A 36 3.43 10.98 -1.83
CA THR A 36 2.79 12.25 -1.47
C THR A 36 1.79 12.61 -2.56
N TYR A 37 0.60 12.95 -2.13
CA TYR A 37 -0.47 13.29 -3.03
C TYR A 37 -1.19 14.51 -2.47
N LYS A 38 -1.21 15.57 -3.26
CA LYS A 38 -1.86 16.82 -2.88
C LYS A 38 -1.45 17.27 -1.49
N GLY A 39 -0.17 17.23 -1.26
CA GLY A 39 0.40 17.77 -0.03
C GLY A 39 0.37 16.86 1.17
N LYS A 40 -0.14 15.66 1.02
CA LYS A 40 -0.19 14.71 2.12
C LYS A 40 0.63 13.48 1.77
N THR A 41 1.36 12.97 2.75
CA THR A 41 2.18 11.80 2.55
C THR A 41 1.47 10.59 3.10
N TYR A 42 1.36 9.57 2.27
CA TYR A 42 0.67 8.34 2.62
C TYR A 42 1.68 7.19 2.67
N SER A 43 1.74 6.52 3.80
CA SER A 43 2.54 5.30 3.92
C SER A 43 1.69 4.07 3.74
N THR A 44 0.44 4.27 3.44
CA THR A 44 -0.53 3.20 3.27
C THR A 44 -1.37 3.52 2.06
N CYS A 45 -2.18 2.58 1.65
CA CYS A 45 -3.19 2.88 0.65
C CYS A 45 -4.19 3.84 1.25
N THR A 46 -4.83 4.61 0.41
CA THR A 46 -5.70 5.67 0.88
C THR A 46 -7.04 5.62 0.18
N TYR A 47 -8.04 6.14 0.86
CA TYR A 47 -9.37 6.32 0.28
C TYR A 47 -9.55 7.73 -0.26
N GLU A 48 -8.50 8.53 -0.20
CA GLU A 48 -8.60 9.93 -0.62
C GLU A 48 -9.08 10.02 -2.06
N GLU A 49 -10.19 10.72 -2.27
CA GLU A 49 -10.77 10.93 -3.59
C GLU A 49 -11.11 9.63 -4.31
N SER A 50 -11.38 8.59 -3.55
CA SER A 50 -11.82 7.34 -4.14
C SER A 50 -13.31 7.41 -4.41
N PHE A 51 -13.68 7.24 -5.67
CA PHE A 51 -15.08 7.38 -6.05
C PHE A 51 -15.93 6.20 -5.64
N ASP A 52 -15.33 5.03 -5.60
CA ASP A 52 -16.10 3.83 -5.29
C ASP A 52 -15.75 3.25 -3.94
N GLY A 53 -15.08 4.01 -3.09
CA GLY A 53 -14.81 3.58 -1.73
C GLY A 53 -13.75 2.51 -1.59
N ARG A 54 -12.91 2.34 -2.60
CA ARG A 54 -11.85 1.35 -2.56
C ARG A 54 -10.51 2.05 -2.34
N PRO A 55 -9.64 1.45 -1.54
CA PRO A 55 -8.33 2.08 -1.30
C PRO A 55 -7.43 1.93 -2.50
N TRP A 56 -6.62 2.94 -2.73
CA TRP A 56 -5.72 2.96 -3.88
C TRP A 56 -4.33 3.40 -3.45
N CYS A 57 -3.38 3.14 -4.31
CA CYS A 57 -2.01 3.60 -4.10
C CYS A 57 -1.44 4.11 -5.41
N SER A 58 -0.39 4.91 -5.27
CA SER A 58 0.38 5.35 -6.42
C SER A 58 1.31 4.23 -6.86
N VAL A 59 1.49 4.09 -8.17
CA VAL A 59 2.46 3.15 -8.68
C VAL A 59 3.64 3.87 -9.34
N LYS A 60 3.62 5.19 -9.31
CA LYS A 60 4.73 5.96 -9.87
C LYS A 60 4.86 7.28 -9.13
N VAL A 61 6.04 7.52 -8.62
CA VAL A 61 6.33 8.77 -7.92
C VAL A 61 7.54 9.41 -8.58
N ASP A 62 7.65 10.72 -8.41
CA ASP A 62 8.81 11.44 -8.94
C ASP A 62 9.96 11.38 -7.95
N ASP A 63 11.02 12.12 -8.23
CA ASP A 63 12.22 12.10 -7.40
C ASP A 63 11.98 12.56 -5.98
N MET A 64 10.93 13.31 -5.78
CA MET A 64 10.58 13.84 -4.46
C MET A 64 9.56 12.97 -3.75
N GLY A 65 9.16 11.88 -4.38
CA GLY A 65 8.16 11.01 -3.79
C GLY A 65 6.74 11.42 -4.07
N HIS A 66 6.53 12.38 -4.96
CA HIS A 66 5.19 12.83 -5.28
C HIS A 66 4.56 11.95 -6.33
N HIS A 67 3.30 11.62 -6.12
CA HIS A 67 2.54 10.84 -7.08
C HIS A 67 2.54 11.54 -8.45
N VAL A 68 2.86 10.80 -9.48
CA VAL A 68 2.83 11.34 -10.84
C VAL A 68 1.41 11.23 -11.36
N GLU A 69 0.74 12.39 -11.42
CA GLU A 69 -0.65 12.42 -11.83
C GLU A 69 -0.79 12.37 -13.33
N ASN A 70 -2.02 12.27 -13.77
CA ASN A 70 -2.40 12.42 -15.17
C ASN A 70 -2.15 11.28 -16.11
N GLU A 71 -1.67 10.16 -15.63
CA GLU A 71 -1.38 9.06 -16.55
C GLU A 71 -1.84 7.73 -16.03
N GLY A 72 -2.81 7.76 -15.10
CA GLY A 72 -3.30 6.51 -14.58
C GLY A 72 -2.27 5.74 -13.78
N ASN A 73 -1.36 6.44 -13.13
CA ASN A 73 -0.30 5.81 -12.35
C ASN A 73 -0.76 5.42 -10.97
N TRP A 74 -1.90 4.79 -10.90
CA TRP A 74 -2.47 4.37 -9.62
C TRP A 74 -3.33 3.15 -9.86
N GLY A 75 -3.60 2.44 -8.79
CA GLY A 75 -4.47 1.30 -8.88
C GLY A 75 -5.05 0.97 -7.52
N TYR A 76 -6.03 0.11 -7.49
CA TYR A 76 -6.65 -0.31 -6.25
C TYR A 76 -5.78 -1.36 -5.58
N CYS A 77 -5.65 -1.24 -4.29
CA CYS A 77 -4.75 -2.06 -3.53
C CYS A 77 -5.29 -3.47 -3.34
N ASN A 78 -4.37 -4.43 -3.29
CA ASN A 78 -4.76 -5.78 -2.97
C ASN A 78 -4.94 -5.90 -1.45
N ASP A 79 -5.26 -7.12 -1.01
CA ASP A 79 -5.59 -7.34 0.39
C ASP A 79 -4.40 -7.33 1.32
N PHE A 80 -3.21 -7.31 0.78
CA PHE A 80 -2.01 -7.32 1.59
C PHE A 80 -1.47 -5.94 1.90
N CYS A 81 -2.14 -4.92 1.40
CA CYS A 81 -1.67 -3.56 1.60
C CYS A 81 -2.14 -3.02 2.93
N PRO A 82 -1.27 -2.26 3.61
CA PRO A 82 -1.72 -1.56 4.81
C PRO A 82 -2.69 -0.47 4.42
N ILE A 83 -3.73 -0.31 5.21
CA ILE A 83 -4.78 0.65 4.93
C ILE A 83 -4.99 1.50 6.16
N ASP A 84 -5.10 2.80 5.96
CA ASP A 84 -5.32 3.72 7.04
C ASP A 84 -6.80 3.95 7.23
N PHE A 85 -7.38 3.27 8.19
CA PHE A 85 -8.79 3.45 8.51
C PHE A 85 -8.93 4.64 9.44
N LYS A 86 -8.76 5.83 8.89
CA LYS A 86 -8.90 7.06 9.64
C LYS A 86 -7.93 7.12 10.80
N GLY A 87 -6.70 6.72 10.52
CA GLY A 87 -5.67 6.78 11.53
C GLY A 87 -5.61 5.59 12.44
N ASN A 88 -6.39 4.57 12.16
CA ASN A 88 -6.40 3.37 12.98
C ASN A 88 -5.71 2.23 12.29
N LEU A 89 -4.54 2.50 11.78
CA LEU A 89 -3.79 1.50 11.06
C LEU A 89 -3.55 0.26 11.89
N HIS A 90 -3.31 0.46 13.18
CA HIS A 90 -3.04 -0.67 14.04
C HIS A 90 -4.23 -1.61 14.15
N LEU A 91 -5.43 -1.12 13.92
CA LEU A 91 -6.60 -1.98 13.95
C LEU A 91 -6.61 -2.94 12.78
N PHE A 92 -6.07 -2.49 11.69
CA PHE A 92 -5.98 -3.35 10.52
C PHE A 92 -5.00 -4.49 10.76
N LEU A 93 -3.90 -4.20 11.41
CA LEU A 93 -2.89 -5.20 11.68
C LEU A 93 -3.22 -6.07 12.89
N TYR A 94 -3.99 -5.51 13.78
CA TYR A 94 -4.27 -6.16 15.03
C TYR A 94 -4.86 -7.57 14.90
N PRO A 95 -5.83 -7.79 14.06
CA PRO A 95 -6.39 -9.14 13.93
C PRO A 95 -5.35 -10.16 13.51
N TYR A 96 -4.42 -9.77 12.73
CA TYR A 96 -3.37 -10.68 12.31
C TYR A 96 -2.46 -11.04 13.47
N MET A 97 -2.22 -10.08 14.33
CA MET A 97 -1.31 -10.31 15.44
C MET A 97 -1.93 -11.17 16.51
N ILE A 98 -3.23 -11.08 16.63
CA ILE A 98 -3.92 -11.88 17.62
C ILE A 98 -3.99 -13.31 17.20
N GLU A 99 -4.14 -13.53 15.96
CA GLU A 99 -4.24 -14.87 15.47
C GLU A 99 -2.89 -15.50 15.31
#